data_71e21eb0fbaa1898ce42a87396b05c03
#
_entry.id   71e21eb0fbaa1898ce42a87396b05c03
#
_cell.length_a   1.000
_cell.length_b   1.000
_cell.length_c   1.000
_cell.angle_alpha   90.00
_cell.angle_beta   90.00
_cell.angle_gamma   90.00
#
_symmetry.space_group_name_H-M   'P 1'
#
loop_
_entity.id
_entity.type
_entity.pdbx_description
1 polymer ?
#
loop_
_entity_poly.entity_id
_entity_poly.type
_entity_poly.pdbx_seq_one_letter_code
_entity_poly.pdbx_strand_id
1 'polypeptide(L)'
;ILNRYLEPNREKLLRDVKTLAFLVRKLSGENIPDELYRLLPRADATYLVAPPACERVRRMRVCFQYADEQYLYVTPLDEVSERPYLVRYNIPQINEEFAETCKLLWQHAQMNLLDVAIDEAGILTPSFIVLEPDYLIDISSLAECFRDYGHHPGNYFLSRMQPIENARPLLLGNIANLFLDEWIHAPNEDIDYRTCMQKAFRRYPIELAACPDLRDREKERQFFDDCKLHFEHIRETVNDTFHTAGYELDKTDAVLEPSYICEALGLQGRLDYMQRDMSSFIEMKSGKADEYAIRGKVEPKENNKVQMLLYQAVLQYSMGMDHRKVKAYLLYTRYPLLYPSRPSWAMVRRVIDLRNRIVADEYGIQLHNNPEYTARKLEEINASTLNERGLRGRFWETYLRPPIDRFQEKLQRLSAIEKSYFYAVYNFLTKELYTSKSGDVDYEGRTGAASL
;
A
#
# COMPACT_ATOMS: atom_id res chain seq x y z
N ILE A 1 -12.64 19.17 14.18
CA ILE A 1 -11.85 20.26 13.57
C ILE A 1 -10.37 20.06 13.87
N LEU A 2 -9.98 19.84 15.12
CA LEU A 2 -8.59 19.60 15.51
C LEU A 2 -7.94 18.41 14.78
N ASN A 3 -8.59 17.27 14.72
CA ASN A 3 -8.04 16.08 14.05
C ASN A 3 -7.88 16.25 12.53
N ARG A 4 -8.72 17.04 11.87
CA ARG A 4 -8.56 17.36 10.44
C ARG A 4 -7.41 18.32 10.17
N TYR A 5 -7.02 19.11 11.15
CA TYR A 5 -5.92 20.06 11.04
C TYR A 5 -4.59 19.45 11.50
N LEU A 6 -4.62 18.55 12.47
CA LEU A 6 -3.44 17.96 13.11
C LEU A 6 -2.63 17.07 12.16
N GLU A 7 -3.26 16.16 11.40
CA GLU A 7 -2.52 15.20 10.58
C GLU A 7 -1.78 15.83 9.39
N PRO A 8 -2.38 16.66 8.53
CA PRO A 8 -1.65 17.24 7.39
C PRO A 8 -0.73 18.40 7.77
N ASN A 9 -0.85 18.95 9.01
CA ASN A 9 -0.14 20.15 9.43
C ASN A 9 0.57 20.00 10.79
N ARG A 10 0.88 18.77 11.21
CA ARG A 10 1.48 18.48 12.53
C ARG A 10 2.71 19.33 12.83
N GLU A 11 3.62 19.46 11.88
CA GLU A 11 4.83 20.29 12.05
C GLU A 11 4.51 21.79 12.15
N LYS A 12 3.55 22.26 11.37
CA LYS A 12 3.10 23.64 11.42
C LYS A 12 2.43 23.90 12.77
N LEU A 13 1.54 23.01 13.22
CA LEU A 13 0.88 23.11 14.50
C LEU A 13 1.87 23.10 15.67
N LEU A 14 2.88 22.21 15.64
CA LEU A 14 3.93 22.17 16.66
C LEU A 14 4.76 23.47 16.69
N ARG A 15 5.06 24.07 15.54
CA ARG A 15 5.67 25.39 15.47
C ARG A 15 4.77 26.48 16.03
N ASP A 16 3.49 26.46 15.65
CA ASP A 16 2.51 27.46 16.10
C ASP A 16 2.28 27.35 17.61
N VAL A 17 2.20 26.13 18.17
CA VAL A 17 2.09 25.89 19.63
C VAL A 17 3.37 26.35 20.34
N LYS A 18 4.56 26.05 19.83
CA LYS A 18 5.83 26.54 20.40
C LYS A 18 5.92 28.07 20.37
N THR A 19 5.50 28.67 19.28
CA THR A 19 5.47 30.13 19.13
C THR A 19 4.46 30.75 20.09
N LEU A 20 3.26 30.17 20.20
CA LEU A 20 2.24 30.61 21.12
C LEU A 20 2.69 30.48 22.59
N ALA A 21 3.29 29.33 22.95
CA ALA A 21 3.83 29.08 24.27
C ALA A 21 4.95 30.09 24.62
N PHE A 22 5.83 30.39 23.67
CA PHE A 22 6.87 31.40 23.81
C PHE A 22 6.28 32.82 24.01
N LEU A 23 5.26 33.18 23.22
CA LEU A 23 4.58 34.47 23.31
C LEU A 23 3.84 34.61 24.64
N VAL A 24 3.10 33.59 25.08
CA VAL A 24 2.41 33.59 26.40
C VAL A 24 3.40 33.77 27.54
N ARG A 25 4.52 33.02 27.51
CA ARG A 25 5.58 33.15 28.51
C ARG A 25 6.22 34.54 28.52
N LYS A 26 6.42 35.12 27.33
CA LYS A 26 7.02 36.46 27.20
C LYS A 26 6.08 37.57 27.64
N LEU A 27 4.77 37.40 27.45
CA LEU A 27 3.76 38.40 27.76
C LEU A 27 3.24 38.32 29.23
N SER A 28 3.13 37.11 29.80
CA SER A 28 2.60 36.89 31.13
C SER A 28 3.64 36.88 32.25
N GLY A 29 4.92 36.66 31.91
CA GLY A 29 5.98 36.49 32.90
C GLY A 29 5.83 35.24 33.78
N GLU A 30 4.80 34.44 33.55
CA GLU A 30 4.47 33.23 34.31
C GLU A 30 5.00 31.94 33.61
N ASN A 31 5.20 30.92 34.44
CA ASN A 31 5.54 29.60 33.91
C ASN A 31 4.34 28.97 33.16
N ILE A 32 4.61 28.39 32.03
CA ILE A 32 3.61 27.62 31.27
C ILE A 32 3.17 26.44 32.16
N PRO A 33 1.86 26.15 32.26
CA PRO A 33 1.38 24.98 32.99
C PRO A 33 2.06 23.71 32.57
N ASP A 34 2.46 22.87 33.53
CA ASP A 34 3.18 21.59 33.27
C ASP A 34 2.42 20.68 32.32
N GLU A 35 1.12 20.76 32.24
CA GLU A 35 0.29 20.02 31.29
C GLU A 35 0.53 20.39 29.85
N LEU A 36 0.80 21.68 29.56
CA LEU A 36 1.22 22.13 28.23
C LEU A 36 2.65 21.74 27.90
N TYR A 37 3.54 21.68 28.89
CA TYR A 37 4.89 21.15 28.71
C TYR A 37 4.92 19.66 28.41
N ARG A 38 3.98 18.87 28.95
CA ARG A 38 3.87 17.42 28.65
C ARG A 38 3.45 17.11 27.21
N LEU A 39 2.79 18.08 26.55
CA LEU A 39 2.39 17.98 25.14
C LEU A 39 3.52 18.41 24.17
N LEU A 40 4.55 19.07 24.66
CA LEU A 40 5.71 19.44 23.85
C LEU A 40 6.71 18.29 23.87
N PRO A 41 7.34 17.95 22.72
CA PRO A 41 8.44 17.00 22.70
C PRO A 41 9.51 17.47 23.69
N ARG A 42 9.86 16.64 24.68
CA ARG A 42 10.89 16.97 25.66
C ARG A 42 12.24 17.08 24.94
N ALA A 43 12.96 18.15 25.23
CA ALA A 43 14.30 18.35 24.71
C ALA A 43 15.30 17.28 25.21
N ASP A 44 14.94 16.58 26.27
CA ASP A 44 15.78 15.58 26.97
C ASP A 44 15.62 14.17 26.40
N ALA A 45 14.72 13.95 25.44
CA ALA A 45 14.58 12.67 24.75
C ALA A 45 15.72 12.50 23.72
N THR A 46 16.97 12.54 24.19
CA THR A 46 18.17 12.39 23.35
C THR A 46 18.18 11.07 22.57
N TYR A 47 17.50 10.03 23.07
CA TYR A 47 17.34 8.75 22.40
C TYR A 47 16.37 8.82 21.18
N LEU A 48 15.52 9.87 21.09
CA LEU A 48 14.63 10.10 19.95
C LEU A 48 15.25 10.94 18.83
N VAL A 49 16.53 11.29 18.97
CA VAL A 49 17.27 12.03 17.95
C VAL A 49 18.42 11.15 17.48
N ALA A 50 18.39 10.79 16.20
CA ALA A 50 19.50 10.07 15.61
C ALA A 50 20.72 11.00 15.54
N PRO A 51 21.89 10.59 16.08
CA PRO A 51 23.13 11.32 15.91
C PRO A 51 23.55 11.38 14.44
N PRO A 52 24.48 12.27 14.08
CA PRO A 52 25.02 12.34 12.72
C PRO A 52 25.54 10.97 12.26
N ALA A 53 25.26 10.61 11.02
CA ALA A 53 25.74 9.38 10.44
C ALA A 53 27.21 9.52 10.01
N CYS A 54 28.05 8.56 10.41
CA CYS A 54 29.42 8.42 9.91
C CYS A 54 29.46 7.59 8.63
N GLU A 55 28.54 6.64 8.51
CA GLU A 55 28.43 5.74 7.37
C GLU A 55 26.95 5.56 6.98
N ARG A 56 26.72 5.18 5.70
CA ARG A 56 25.38 4.85 5.19
C ARG A 56 25.45 3.57 4.39
N VAL A 57 24.56 2.65 4.73
CA VAL A 57 24.38 1.36 4.03
C VAL A 57 22.99 1.32 3.41
N ARG A 58 22.93 0.97 2.13
CA ARG A 58 21.64 0.96 1.41
C ARG A 58 20.69 -0.13 1.89
N ARG A 59 21.21 -1.32 2.18
CA ARG A 59 20.42 -2.49 2.64
C ARG A 59 21.27 -3.37 3.53
N MET A 60 20.69 -3.81 4.65
CA MET A 60 21.24 -4.86 5.52
C MET A 60 20.14 -5.90 5.75
N ARG A 61 20.45 -7.17 5.54
CA ARG A 61 19.58 -8.28 5.92
C ARG A 61 19.97 -8.75 7.33
N VAL A 62 19.01 -8.73 8.23
CA VAL A 62 19.26 -9.04 9.65
C VAL A 62 18.22 -9.98 10.21
N CYS A 63 18.62 -10.67 11.31
CA CYS A 63 17.78 -11.55 12.09
C CYS A 63 17.52 -10.90 13.47
N PHE A 64 16.27 -10.75 13.84
CA PHE A 64 15.85 -10.18 15.13
C PHE A 64 16.13 -11.17 16.27
N GLN A 65 16.71 -10.68 17.37
CA GLN A 65 16.98 -11.45 18.56
C GLN A 65 16.01 -11.09 19.70
N TYR A 66 16.03 -9.85 20.12
CA TYR A 66 15.16 -9.27 21.14
C TYR A 66 15.13 -7.74 21.02
N ALA A 67 14.28 -7.11 21.81
CA ALA A 67 14.18 -5.65 21.91
C ALA A 67 14.11 -5.19 23.36
N ASP A 68 14.59 -3.97 23.60
CA ASP A 68 14.33 -3.21 24.82
C ASP A 68 13.55 -1.93 24.49
N GLU A 69 13.47 -1.00 25.45
CA GLU A 69 12.72 0.25 25.28
C GLU A 69 13.36 1.22 24.25
N GLN A 70 14.64 1.00 23.90
CA GLN A 70 15.41 1.92 23.06
C GLN A 70 15.89 1.32 21.75
N TYR A 71 16.20 0.00 21.76
CA TYR A 71 16.86 -0.66 20.64
C TYR A 71 16.23 -2.00 20.29
N LEU A 72 16.32 -2.34 19.00
CA LEU A 72 16.22 -3.72 18.56
C LEU A 72 17.64 -4.30 18.50
N TYR A 73 17.80 -5.54 18.95
CA TYR A 73 19.04 -6.29 18.89
C TYR A 73 18.94 -7.29 17.73
N VAL A 74 19.84 -7.16 16.76
CA VAL A 74 19.80 -7.94 15.53
C VAL A 74 21.18 -8.51 15.18
N THR A 75 21.19 -9.63 14.50
CA THR A 75 22.42 -10.21 13.91
C THR A 75 22.34 -10.12 12.39
N PRO A 76 23.38 -9.67 11.68
CA PRO A 76 23.39 -9.70 10.22
C PRO A 76 23.41 -11.16 9.74
N LEU A 77 22.77 -11.42 8.60
CA LEU A 77 22.76 -12.77 8.01
C LEU A 77 23.99 -13.03 7.13
N ASP A 78 24.58 -11.96 6.60
CA ASP A 78 25.71 -12.07 5.66
C ASP A 78 27.07 -12.08 6.35
N GLU A 79 27.13 -11.83 7.66
CA GLU A 79 28.37 -11.74 8.43
C GLU A 79 28.26 -12.51 9.75
N VAL A 80 29.36 -13.18 10.15
CA VAL A 80 29.47 -13.78 11.48
C VAL A 80 29.84 -12.68 12.47
N SER A 81 28.90 -12.23 13.27
CA SER A 81 29.13 -11.24 14.32
C SER A 81 29.04 -11.89 15.69
N GLU A 82 30.06 -11.66 16.54
CA GLU A 82 30.06 -12.15 17.94
C GLU A 82 29.05 -11.39 18.83
N ARG A 83 28.64 -10.19 18.43
CA ARG A 83 27.71 -9.34 19.19
C ARG A 83 26.58 -8.85 18.28
N PRO A 84 25.36 -8.73 18.81
CA PRO A 84 24.26 -8.15 18.05
C PRO A 84 24.51 -6.66 17.78
N TYR A 85 24.03 -6.21 16.62
CA TYR A 85 23.95 -4.80 16.32
C TYR A 85 22.73 -4.18 17.01
N LEU A 86 22.88 -2.92 17.41
CA LEU A 86 21.81 -2.11 17.99
C LEU A 86 21.11 -1.31 16.90
N VAL A 87 19.79 -1.38 16.84
CA VAL A 87 18.98 -0.66 15.85
C VAL A 87 18.04 0.30 16.56
N ARG A 88 18.16 1.59 16.28
CA ARG A 88 17.19 2.61 16.74
C ARG A 88 15.91 2.50 15.94
N TYR A 89 14.80 2.48 16.61
CA TYR A 89 13.47 2.52 16.02
C TYR A 89 12.63 3.62 16.68
N ASN A 90 11.47 3.91 16.12
CA ASN A 90 10.55 4.93 16.63
C ASN A 90 11.19 6.34 16.71
N ILE A 91 12.10 6.65 15.78
CA ILE A 91 12.73 7.96 15.70
C ILE A 91 11.85 8.89 14.86
N PRO A 92 11.40 10.04 15.40
CA PRO A 92 10.54 10.99 14.69
C PRO A 92 11.10 11.39 13.33
N GLN A 93 10.25 11.39 12.30
CA GLN A 93 10.54 11.73 10.90
C GLN A 93 11.50 10.77 10.17
N ILE A 94 12.05 9.76 10.84
CA ILE A 94 12.95 8.78 10.23
C ILE A 94 12.25 7.42 10.09
N ASN A 95 11.80 6.83 11.22
CA ASN A 95 11.20 5.50 11.23
C ASN A 95 10.12 5.32 12.32
N GLU A 96 9.53 6.41 12.78
CA GLU A 96 8.45 6.39 13.79
C GLU A 96 7.22 5.58 13.34
N GLU A 97 7.02 5.44 12.04
CA GLU A 97 5.92 4.69 11.48
C GLU A 97 5.99 3.19 11.78
N PHE A 98 7.20 2.66 12.05
CA PHE A 98 7.42 1.23 12.33
C PHE A 98 7.28 0.85 13.82
N ALA A 99 6.80 1.75 14.66
CA ALA A 99 6.62 1.46 16.09
C ALA A 99 5.70 0.24 16.34
N GLU A 100 4.64 0.08 15.55
CA GLU A 100 3.76 -1.08 15.67
C GLU A 100 4.41 -2.35 15.12
N THR A 101 5.12 -2.28 13.99
CA THR A 101 5.91 -3.40 13.47
C THR A 101 6.87 -3.93 14.54
N CYS A 102 7.60 -3.05 15.24
CA CYS A 102 8.60 -3.44 16.22
C CYS A 102 8.02 -4.19 17.44
N LYS A 103 6.75 -3.94 17.78
CA LYS A 103 6.04 -4.68 18.85
C LYS A 103 5.60 -6.09 18.43
N LEU A 104 5.54 -6.36 17.14
CA LEU A 104 5.06 -7.62 16.57
C LEU A 104 6.19 -8.58 16.19
N LEU A 105 7.45 -8.17 16.37
CA LEU A 105 8.61 -8.99 16.02
C LEU A 105 8.67 -10.24 16.91
N TRP A 106 9.01 -11.35 16.30
CA TRP A 106 9.29 -12.62 17.00
C TRP A 106 10.76 -12.99 16.88
N GLN A 107 11.25 -13.78 17.78
CA GLN A 107 12.64 -14.23 17.77
C GLN A 107 12.98 -14.93 16.45
N HIS A 108 14.09 -14.56 15.85
CA HIS A 108 14.58 -15.02 14.55
C HIS A 108 13.78 -14.51 13.32
N ALA A 109 12.86 -13.54 13.51
CA ALA A 109 12.27 -12.86 12.38
C ALA A 109 13.34 -12.22 11.50
N GLN A 110 13.26 -12.43 10.20
CA GLN A 110 14.19 -11.80 9.26
C GLN A 110 13.67 -10.43 8.83
N MET A 111 14.58 -9.49 8.68
CA MET A 111 14.24 -8.13 8.28
C MET A 111 15.23 -7.57 7.27
N ASN A 112 14.75 -6.74 6.35
CA ASN A 112 15.59 -5.79 5.66
C ASN A 112 15.55 -4.45 6.39
N LEU A 113 16.71 -3.93 6.71
CA LEU A 113 16.92 -2.55 7.11
C LEU A 113 17.39 -1.77 5.88
N LEU A 114 16.66 -0.71 5.50
CA LEU A 114 17.00 0.07 4.29
C LEU A 114 17.39 1.49 4.65
N ASP A 115 18.32 2.04 3.85
CA ASP A 115 18.91 3.37 4.01
C ASP A 115 19.38 3.60 5.45
N VAL A 116 20.23 2.69 5.90
CA VAL A 116 20.71 2.62 7.27
C VAL A 116 21.81 3.67 7.49
N ALA A 117 21.58 4.56 8.43
CA ALA A 117 22.58 5.45 8.95
C ALA A 117 23.31 4.78 10.14
N ILE A 118 24.62 4.79 10.15
CA ILE A 118 25.48 4.22 11.22
C ILE A 118 26.19 5.39 11.89
N ASP A 119 26.07 5.49 13.21
CA ASP A 119 26.77 6.53 13.98
C ASP A 119 28.17 6.09 14.45
N GLU A 120 28.89 6.98 15.16
CA GLU A 120 30.23 6.71 15.69
C GLU A 120 30.28 5.52 16.68
N ALA A 121 29.17 5.22 17.33
CA ALA A 121 29.04 4.09 18.24
C ALA A 121 28.68 2.78 17.50
N GLY A 122 28.53 2.81 16.19
CA GLY A 122 28.12 1.66 15.39
C GLY A 122 26.63 1.31 15.50
N ILE A 123 25.80 2.22 16.03
CA ILE A 123 24.36 1.97 16.17
C ILE A 123 23.65 2.33 14.85
N LEU A 124 22.78 1.43 14.42
CA LEU A 124 22.06 1.50 13.18
C LEU A 124 20.78 2.31 13.32
N THR A 125 20.49 3.19 12.37
CA THR A 125 19.22 3.93 12.27
C THR A 125 18.68 3.78 10.84
N PRO A 126 17.83 2.77 10.58
CA PRO A 126 17.26 2.55 9.27
C PRO A 126 16.11 3.53 8.99
N SER A 127 15.92 3.87 7.71
CA SER A 127 14.74 4.60 7.26
C SER A 127 13.53 3.67 7.03
N PHE A 128 13.78 2.39 6.74
CA PHE A 128 12.76 1.36 6.58
C PHE A 128 13.14 0.11 7.35
N ILE A 129 12.13 -0.52 7.94
CA ILE A 129 12.19 -1.85 8.55
C ILE A 129 11.16 -2.71 7.80
N VAL A 130 11.63 -3.70 7.05
CA VAL A 130 10.78 -4.59 6.25
C VAL A 130 10.84 -5.99 6.84
N LEU A 131 9.76 -6.40 7.48
CA LEU A 131 9.63 -7.70 8.14
C LEU A 131 9.42 -8.81 7.11
N GLU A 132 10.15 -9.92 7.22
CA GLU A 132 10.04 -11.09 6.32
C GLU A 132 9.90 -10.65 4.85
N PRO A 133 10.94 -10.02 4.28
CA PRO A 133 10.82 -9.42 2.96
C PRO A 133 10.63 -10.44 1.82
N ASP A 134 10.92 -11.72 2.07
CA ASP A 134 10.67 -12.81 1.12
C ASP A 134 9.16 -13.11 1.00
N TYR A 135 8.36 -12.74 2.00
CA TYR A 135 6.91 -12.79 1.92
C TYR A 135 6.39 -11.63 1.05
N LEU A 136 6.40 -11.83 -0.27
CA LEU A 136 5.96 -10.81 -1.22
C LEU A 136 4.46 -10.56 -1.13
N ILE A 137 4.06 -9.28 -1.00
CA ILE A 137 2.67 -8.83 -1.07
C ILE A 137 2.48 -8.05 -2.37
N ASP A 138 1.34 -8.29 -3.03
CA ASP A 138 0.94 -7.57 -4.23
C ASP A 138 0.63 -6.11 -3.91
N ILE A 139 1.19 -5.20 -4.71
CA ILE A 139 1.08 -3.75 -4.53
C ILE A 139 -0.38 -3.30 -4.56
N SER A 140 -1.18 -3.81 -5.50
CA SER A 140 -2.59 -3.44 -5.62
C SER A 140 -3.39 -3.91 -4.40
N SER A 141 -3.14 -5.14 -3.93
CA SER A 141 -3.79 -5.69 -2.73
C SER A 141 -3.45 -4.88 -1.48
N LEU A 142 -2.20 -4.45 -1.35
CA LEU A 142 -1.76 -3.61 -0.23
C LEU A 142 -2.35 -2.21 -0.29
N ALA A 143 -2.36 -1.59 -1.47
CA ALA A 143 -2.96 -0.28 -1.68
C ALA A 143 -4.46 -0.27 -1.38
N GLU A 144 -5.18 -1.34 -1.73
CA GLU A 144 -6.60 -1.49 -1.43
C GLU A 144 -6.93 -1.57 0.07
N CYS A 145 -5.92 -1.73 0.95
CA CYS A 145 -6.11 -1.62 2.39
C CYS A 145 -6.27 -0.18 2.88
N PHE A 146 -5.93 0.80 2.04
CA PHE A 146 -6.08 2.23 2.33
C PHE A 146 -7.49 2.68 1.98
N ARG A 147 -8.40 2.44 2.90
CA ARG A 147 -9.82 2.77 2.77
C ARG A 147 -10.15 4.12 3.41
N ASP A 148 -11.23 4.74 2.98
CA ASP A 148 -11.72 6.00 3.55
C ASP A 148 -11.95 5.91 5.06
N TYR A 149 -12.26 4.71 5.57
CA TYR A 149 -12.56 4.45 6.98
C TYR A 149 -11.36 4.01 7.83
N GLY A 150 -10.22 3.68 7.23
CA GLY A 150 -9.03 3.27 7.97
C GLY A 150 -8.02 2.49 7.13
N HIS A 151 -6.87 2.20 7.73
CA HIS A 151 -5.73 1.53 7.13
C HIS A 151 -5.38 0.22 7.88
N HIS A 152 -6.39 -0.52 8.28
CA HIS A 152 -6.24 -1.69 9.14
C HIS A 152 -5.82 -2.94 8.33
N PRO A 153 -4.91 -3.82 8.85
CA PRO A 153 -4.53 -5.08 8.20
C PRO A 153 -5.73 -5.98 7.87
N GLY A 154 -6.77 -5.94 8.69
CA GLY A 154 -8.04 -6.66 8.45
C GLY A 154 -8.67 -6.40 7.10
N ASN A 155 -8.39 -5.26 6.46
CA ASN A 155 -8.87 -4.97 5.10
C ASN A 155 -8.25 -5.93 4.06
N TYR A 156 -7.00 -6.35 4.26
CA TYR A 156 -6.34 -7.33 3.42
C TYR A 156 -7.03 -8.70 3.50
N PHE A 157 -7.31 -9.17 4.71
CA PHE A 157 -8.01 -10.43 4.93
C PHE A 157 -9.45 -10.37 4.43
N LEU A 158 -10.16 -9.28 4.71
CA LEU A 158 -11.52 -9.07 4.24
C LEU A 158 -11.60 -9.13 2.70
N SER A 159 -10.68 -8.49 2.00
CA SER A 159 -10.68 -8.50 0.53
C SER A 159 -10.48 -9.91 -0.05
N ARG A 160 -9.64 -10.74 0.58
CA ARG A 160 -9.39 -12.13 0.18
C ARG A 160 -10.58 -13.06 0.45
N MET A 161 -11.46 -12.70 1.40
CA MET A 161 -12.68 -13.44 1.73
C MET A 161 -13.90 -13.01 0.91
N GLN A 162 -13.78 -11.95 0.12
CA GLN A 162 -14.87 -11.53 -0.76
C GLN A 162 -14.93 -12.44 -1.99
N PRO A 163 -16.12 -12.81 -2.44
CA PRO A 163 -16.27 -13.56 -3.69
C PRO A 163 -15.77 -12.71 -4.86
N ILE A 164 -15.04 -13.34 -5.76
CA ILE A 164 -14.68 -12.73 -7.04
C ILE A 164 -15.92 -12.85 -7.94
N GLU A 165 -16.61 -11.74 -8.11
CA GLU A 165 -17.75 -11.68 -9.02
C GLU A 165 -17.27 -11.17 -10.39
N ASN A 166 -17.82 -11.70 -11.48
CA ASN A 166 -17.67 -11.13 -12.83
C ASN A 166 -18.46 -9.81 -12.90
N ALA A 167 -17.95 -8.81 -12.18
CA ALA A 167 -18.61 -7.53 -12.06
C ALA A 167 -18.28 -6.63 -13.26
N ARG A 168 -19.28 -5.87 -13.71
CA ARG A 168 -19.13 -4.85 -14.75
C ARG A 168 -17.89 -3.97 -14.59
N PRO A 169 -17.50 -3.46 -13.40
CA PRO A 169 -16.30 -2.64 -13.24
C PRO A 169 -15.00 -3.35 -13.59
N LEU A 170 -14.86 -4.63 -13.25
CA LEU A 170 -13.67 -5.42 -13.59
C LEU A 170 -13.55 -5.63 -15.10
N LEU A 171 -14.66 -6.01 -15.74
CA LEU A 171 -14.70 -6.21 -17.19
C LEU A 171 -14.41 -4.91 -17.95
N LEU A 172 -14.97 -3.79 -17.49
CA LEU A 172 -14.70 -2.46 -18.06
C LEU A 172 -13.23 -2.09 -17.93
N GLY A 173 -12.60 -2.40 -16.79
CA GLY A 173 -11.16 -2.20 -16.57
C GLY A 173 -10.31 -3.01 -17.54
N ASN A 174 -10.61 -4.29 -17.72
CA ASN A 174 -9.91 -5.17 -18.65
C ASN A 174 -10.02 -4.69 -20.10
N ILE A 175 -11.19 -4.21 -20.50
CA ILE A 175 -11.42 -3.66 -21.85
C ILE A 175 -10.69 -2.32 -22.01
N ALA A 176 -10.66 -1.47 -20.99
CA ALA A 176 -9.91 -0.22 -21.04
C ALA A 176 -8.40 -0.47 -21.17
N ASN A 177 -7.85 -1.47 -20.48
CA ASN A 177 -6.45 -1.90 -20.66
C ASN A 177 -6.19 -2.36 -22.10
N LEU A 178 -7.09 -3.17 -22.69
CA LEU A 178 -6.98 -3.56 -24.08
C LEU A 178 -6.95 -2.35 -25.03
N PHE A 179 -7.77 -1.33 -24.76
CA PHE A 179 -7.76 -0.11 -25.57
C PHE A 179 -6.44 0.64 -25.47
N LEU A 180 -5.85 0.73 -24.27
CA LEU A 180 -4.53 1.32 -24.08
C LEU A 180 -3.47 0.56 -24.87
N ASP A 181 -3.45 -0.78 -24.77
CA ASP A 181 -2.55 -1.63 -25.53
C ASP A 181 -2.65 -1.38 -27.07
N GLU A 182 -3.87 -1.31 -27.58
CA GLU A 182 -4.11 -1.07 -29.00
C GLU A 182 -3.60 0.30 -29.44
N TRP A 183 -3.86 1.37 -28.65
CA TRP A 183 -3.41 2.72 -28.97
C TRP A 183 -1.89 2.89 -28.89
N ILE A 184 -1.23 2.23 -27.93
CA ILE A 184 0.22 2.27 -27.81
C ILE A 184 0.90 1.53 -28.96
N HIS A 185 0.38 0.37 -29.36
CA HIS A 185 0.97 -0.46 -30.43
C HIS A 185 0.58 -0.04 -31.85
N ALA A 186 -0.36 0.89 -31.99
CA ALA A 186 -0.80 1.31 -33.32
C ALA A 186 0.30 2.06 -34.07
N PRO A 187 0.69 1.61 -35.25
CA PRO A 187 1.67 2.32 -36.07
C PRO A 187 1.12 3.64 -36.63
N ASN A 188 -0.19 3.75 -36.82
CA ASN A 188 -0.90 4.90 -37.36
C ASN A 188 -2.01 5.34 -36.39
N GLU A 189 -2.34 6.63 -36.38
CA GLU A 189 -3.25 7.28 -35.43
C GLU A 189 -4.74 6.90 -35.56
N ASP A 190 -5.10 6.06 -36.55
CA ASP A 190 -6.48 5.67 -36.83
C ASP A 190 -6.78 4.24 -36.37
N ILE A 191 -7.19 4.10 -35.10
CA ILE A 191 -7.80 2.87 -34.59
C ILE A 191 -9.30 3.06 -34.51
N ASP A 192 -10.03 2.13 -35.12
CA ASP A 192 -11.48 2.11 -35.03
C ASP A 192 -11.99 1.42 -33.77
N TYR A 193 -12.88 2.08 -33.05
CA TYR A 193 -13.55 1.55 -31.85
C TYR A 193 -14.18 0.17 -32.07
N ARG A 194 -14.83 -0.03 -33.24
CA ARG A 194 -15.50 -1.30 -33.57
C ARG A 194 -14.51 -2.45 -33.65
N THR A 195 -13.36 -2.20 -34.26
CA THR A 195 -12.28 -3.20 -34.37
C THR A 195 -11.73 -3.57 -33.00
N CYS A 196 -11.49 -2.58 -32.11
CA CYS A 196 -11.06 -2.82 -30.74
C CYS A 196 -12.10 -3.61 -29.94
N MET A 197 -13.39 -3.28 -30.08
CA MET A 197 -14.45 -4.03 -29.42
C MET A 197 -14.57 -5.46 -29.93
N GLN A 198 -14.34 -5.72 -31.21
CA GLN A 198 -14.28 -7.09 -31.72
C GLN A 198 -13.13 -7.91 -31.11
N LYS A 199 -11.98 -7.27 -30.86
CA LYS A 199 -10.87 -7.90 -30.13
C LYS A 199 -11.26 -8.16 -28.67
N ALA A 200 -11.94 -7.24 -28.00
CA ALA A 200 -12.45 -7.41 -26.66
C ALA A 200 -13.42 -8.58 -26.54
N PHE A 201 -14.36 -8.73 -27.48
CA PHE A 201 -15.27 -9.87 -27.54
C PHE A 201 -14.55 -11.22 -27.72
N ARG A 202 -13.44 -11.23 -28.46
CA ARG A 202 -12.64 -12.45 -28.62
C ARG A 202 -11.78 -12.76 -27.40
N ARG A 203 -11.33 -11.74 -26.70
CA ARG A 203 -10.45 -11.90 -25.53
C ARG A 203 -11.21 -12.26 -24.25
N TYR A 204 -12.42 -11.72 -24.08
CA TYR A 204 -13.24 -11.86 -22.87
C TYR A 204 -14.65 -12.45 -23.11
N PRO A 205 -14.80 -13.54 -23.89
CA PRO A 205 -16.10 -14.05 -24.25
C PRO A 205 -16.88 -14.62 -23.05
N ILE A 206 -16.17 -15.27 -22.13
CA ILE A 206 -16.77 -15.89 -20.95
C ILE A 206 -17.16 -14.80 -19.93
N GLU A 207 -16.30 -13.84 -19.69
CA GLU A 207 -16.54 -12.74 -18.76
C GLU A 207 -17.73 -11.88 -19.23
N LEU A 208 -17.81 -11.59 -20.52
CA LEU A 208 -18.96 -10.87 -21.10
C LEU A 208 -20.26 -11.67 -20.95
N ALA A 209 -20.26 -12.98 -21.27
CA ALA A 209 -21.43 -13.83 -21.15
C ALA A 209 -21.87 -14.06 -19.70
N ALA A 210 -20.92 -14.13 -18.77
CA ALA A 210 -21.17 -14.38 -17.36
C ALA A 210 -21.50 -13.12 -16.54
N CYS A 211 -21.31 -11.91 -17.08
CA CYS A 211 -21.58 -10.65 -16.39
C CYS A 211 -23.10 -10.47 -16.20
N PRO A 212 -23.61 -10.44 -14.94
CA PRO A 212 -25.05 -10.35 -14.69
C PRO A 212 -25.68 -9.06 -15.20
N ASP A 213 -24.95 -7.94 -15.13
CA ASP A 213 -25.43 -6.64 -15.57
C ASP A 213 -25.68 -6.56 -17.08
N LEU A 214 -24.97 -7.36 -17.89
CA LEU A 214 -25.16 -7.39 -19.35
C LEU A 214 -26.41 -8.19 -19.78
N ARG A 215 -27.13 -8.79 -18.84
CA ARG A 215 -28.44 -9.43 -19.12
C ARG A 215 -29.60 -8.42 -19.11
N ASP A 216 -29.39 -7.24 -18.55
CA ASP A 216 -30.33 -6.13 -18.53
C ASP A 216 -29.99 -5.18 -19.68
N ARG A 217 -30.94 -4.93 -20.58
CA ARG A 217 -30.74 -4.13 -21.81
C ARG A 217 -30.28 -2.69 -21.54
N GLU A 218 -30.76 -2.07 -20.47
CA GLU A 218 -30.39 -0.70 -20.14
C GLU A 218 -28.95 -0.65 -19.60
N LYS A 219 -28.60 -1.58 -18.73
CA LYS A 219 -27.24 -1.70 -18.19
C LYS A 219 -26.23 -2.15 -19.25
N GLU A 220 -26.64 -3.03 -20.17
CA GLU A 220 -25.85 -3.43 -21.33
C GLU A 220 -25.52 -2.22 -22.21
N ARG A 221 -26.53 -1.42 -22.58
CA ARG A 221 -26.32 -0.18 -23.34
C ARG A 221 -25.36 0.75 -22.63
N GLN A 222 -25.58 1.00 -21.34
CA GLN A 222 -24.72 1.87 -20.54
C GLN A 222 -23.27 1.32 -20.44
N PHE A 223 -23.09 0.00 -20.44
CA PHE A 223 -21.77 -0.61 -20.46
C PHE A 223 -21.02 -0.30 -21.77
N PHE A 224 -21.68 -0.42 -22.93
CA PHE A 224 -21.06 -0.09 -24.21
C PHE A 224 -20.83 1.40 -24.39
N ASP A 225 -21.70 2.24 -23.84
CA ASP A 225 -21.49 3.69 -23.79
C ASP A 225 -20.26 4.05 -22.94
N ASP A 226 -20.09 3.38 -21.78
CA ASP A 226 -18.89 3.51 -20.94
C ASP A 226 -17.63 3.00 -21.68
N CYS A 227 -17.69 1.87 -22.38
CA CYS A 227 -16.56 1.38 -23.18
C CYS A 227 -16.15 2.39 -24.25
N LYS A 228 -17.13 3.01 -24.94
CA LYS A 228 -16.85 4.03 -25.94
C LYS A 228 -16.21 5.28 -25.32
N LEU A 229 -16.72 5.71 -24.17
CA LEU A 229 -16.15 6.82 -23.41
C LEU A 229 -14.67 6.56 -23.04
N HIS A 230 -14.36 5.39 -22.52
CA HIS A 230 -12.98 5.01 -22.18
C HIS A 230 -12.08 4.98 -23.40
N PHE A 231 -12.57 4.43 -24.52
CA PHE A 231 -11.83 4.42 -25.78
C PHE A 231 -11.46 5.82 -26.25
N GLU A 232 -12.43 6.75 -26.27
CA GLU A 232 -12.22 8.14 -26.70
C GLU A 232 -11.25 8.89 -25.76
N HIS A 233 -11.37 8.71 -24.44
CA HIS A 233 -10.48 9.37 -23.49
C HIS A 233 -9.06 8.80 -23.52
N ILE A 234 -8.88 7.50 -23.73
CA ILE A 234 -7.56 6.89 -23.92
C ILE A 234 -6.93 7.42 -25.21
N ARG A 235 -7.71 7.51 -26.30
CA ARG A 235 -7.26 8.12 -27.55
C ARG A 235 -6.75 9.54 -27.33
N GLU A 236 -7.55 10.41 -26.72
CA GLU A 236 -7.19 11.79 -26.41
C GLU A 236 -5.94 11.86 -25.53
N THR A 237 -5.84 10.97 -24.52
CA THR A 237 -4.66 10.92 -23.65
C THR A 237 -3.40 10.56 -24.42
N VAL A 238 -3.44 9.52 -25.26
CA VAL A 238 -2.26 9.03 -25.99
C VAL A 238 -1.86 9.98 -27.12
N ASN A 239 -2.83 10.54 -27.85
CA ASN A 239 -2.55 11.37 -29.03
C ASN A 239 -2.29 12.84 -28.67
N ASP A 240 -2.94 13.38 -27.65
CA ASP A 240 -2.87 14.80 -27.31
C ASP A 240 -2.12 15.05 -26.01
N THR A 241 -2.52 14.38 -24.89
CA THR A 241 -1.97 14.65 -23.57
C THR A 241 -0.51 14.23 -23.47
N PHE A 242 -0.09 13.10 -24.05
CA PHE A 242 1.30 12.63 -24.06
C PHE A 242 2.26 13.67 -24.66
N HIS A 243 1.82 14.42 -25.65
CA HIS A 243 2.61 15.44 -26.33
C HIS A 243 2.53 16.82 -25.67
N THR A 244 1.71 16.98 -24.63
CA THR A 244 1.62 18.25 -23.90
C THR A 244 2.89 18.52 -23.10
N ALA A 245 3.36 19.76 -23.13
CA ALA A 245 4.56 20.16 -22.39
C ALA A 245 4.49 19.80 -20.90
N GLY A 246 5.50 19.13 -20.40
CA GLY A 246 5.61 18.69 -19.01
C GLY A 246 5.33 17.20 -18.77
N TYR A 247 4.62 16.51 -19.66
CA TYR A 247 4.44 15.05 -19.56
C TYR A 247 5.59 14.30 -20.21
N GLU A 248 5.99 14.67 -21.45
CA GLU A 248 7.13 14.09 -22.18
C GLU A 248 7.04 12.57 -22.27
N LEU A 249 5.88 12.07 -22.71
CA LEU A 249 5.60 10.65 -22.86
C LEU A 249 5.66 10.27 -24.34
N ASP A 250 6.38 9.19 -24.67
CA ASP A 250 6.48 8.66 -26.02
C ASP A 250 5.89 7.27 -26.09
N LYS A 251 4.79 7.12 -26.86
CA LYS A 251 4.14 5.82 -27.03
C LYS A 251 5.04 4.80 -27.74
N THR A 252 6.00 5.24 -28.56
CA THR A 252 6.92 4.34 -29.29
C THR A 252 8.00 3.77 -28.41
N ASP A 253 8.28 4.38 -27.26
CA ASP A 253 9.24 3.94 -26.26
C ASP A 253 8.55 3.39 -25.00
N ALA A 254 7.40 2.78 -25.18
CA ALA A 254 6.59 2.21 -24.11
C ALA A 254 6.91 0.75 -23.84
N VAL A 255 6.80 0.35 -22.58
CA VAL A 255 6.71 -1.03 -22.12
C VAL A 255 5.37 -1.18 -21.41
N LEU A 256 4.54 -2.10 -21.90
CA LEU A 256 3.23 -2.38 -21.34
C LEU A 256 3.28 -3.52 -20.36
N GLU A 257 2.50 -3.40 -19.29
CA GLU A 257 2.35 -4.41 -18.24
C GLU A 257 3.69 -4.96 -17.67
N PRO A 258 4.74 -4.13 -17.43
CA PRO A 258 5.97 -4.63 -16.83
C PRO A 258 5.71 -5.11 -15.40
N SER A 259 6.19 -6.32 -15.09
CA SER A 259 6.07 -6.93 -13.77
C SER A 259 7.33 -6.73 -12.95
N TYR A 260 7.17 -6.46 -11.67
CA TYR A 260 8.26 -6.20 -10.73
C TYR A 260 8.18 -7.09 -9.51
N ILE A 261 9.34 -7.54 -9.08
CA ILE A 261 9.59 -8.15 -7.78
C ILE A 261 10.59 -7.26 -7.05
N CYS A 262 10.25 -6.81 -5.86
CA CYS A 262 11.09 -5.98 -5.02
C CYS A 262 11.32 -6.64 -3.68
N GLU A 263 12.33 -7.48 -3.58
CA GLU A 263 12.73 -8.16 -2.34
C GLU A 263 13.12 -7.18 -1.24
N ALA A 264 13.68 -6.01 -1.60
CA ALA A 264 14.04 -5.00 -0.62
C ALA A 264 12.84 -4.57 0.22
N LEU A 265 11.66 -4.39 -0.41
CA LEU A 265 10.42 -3.96 0.22
C LEU A 265 9.42 -5.09 0.50
N GLY A 266 9.69 -6.31 0.06
CA GLY A 266 8.76 -7.43 0.16
C GLY A 266 7.49 -7.21 -0.65
N LEU A 267 7.62 -6.67 -1.85
CA LEU A 267 6.52 -6.28 -2.73
C LEU A 267 6.66 -6.89 -4.12
N GLN A 268 5.53 -7.12 -4.76
CA GLN A 268 5.43 -7.46 -6.18
C GLN A 268 4.28 -6.72 -6.82
N GLY A 269 4.32 -6.53 -8.13
CA GLY A 269 3.22 -5.88 -8.85
C GLY A 269 3.48 -5.74 -10.32
N ARG A 270 2.45 -5.29 -11.05
CA ARG A 270 2.49 -5.06 -12.48
C ARG A 270 1.93 -3.67 -12.75
N LEU A 271 2.71 -2.85 -13.44
CA LEU A 271 2.30 -1.53 -13.93
C LEU A 271 1.53 -1.66 -15.24
N ASP A 272 0.68 -0.70 -15.57
CA ASP A 272 -0.03 -0.69 -16.85
C ASP A 272 0.87 -0.16 -17.98
N TYR A 273 1.65 0.89 -17.72
CA TYR A 273 2.50 1.53 -18.73
C TYR A 273 3.77 2.10 -18.10
N MET A 274 4.91 1.93 -18.79
CA MET A 274 6.18 2.51 -18.42
C MET A 274 6.96 2.97 -19.64
N GLN A 275 7.69 4.09 -19.57
CA GLN A 275 8.72 4.44 -20.53
C GLN A 275 9.92 3.50 -20.37
N ARG A 276 10.53 3.08 -21.47
CA ARG A 276 11.64 2.11 -21.48
C ARG A 276 12.83 2.58 -20.64
N ASP A 277 13.10 3.88 -20.62
CA ASP A 277 14.15 4.49 -19.79
C ASP A 277 13.77 4.62 -18.30
N MET A 278 12.55 4.17 -17.91
CA MET A 278 11.99 4.26 -16.57
C MET A 278 11.82 5.70 -16.05
N SER A 279 11.89 6.72 -16.90
CA SER A 279 11.73 8.12 -16.52
C SER A 279 10.32 8.45 -16.07
N SER A 280 9.33 7.70 -16.58
CA SER A 280 7.92 7.91 -16.24
C SER A 280 7.09 6.63 -16.39
N PHE A 281 5.99 6.57 -15.61
CA PHE A 281 5.02 5.49 -15.70
C PHE A 281 3.59 5.99 -15.48
N ILE A 282 2.64 5.19 -15.93
CA ILE A 282 1.21 5.43 -15.76
C ILE A 282 0.57 4.20 -15.14
N GLU A 283 -0.23 4.41 -14.11
CA GLU A 283 -1.20 3.46 -13.59
C GLU A 283 -2.57 3.86 -14.06
N MET A 284 -3.36 2.95 -14.61
CA MET A 284 -4.66 3.24 -15.19
C MET A 284 -5.81 2.74 -14.30
N LYS A 285 -6.87 3.53 -14.22
CA LYS A 285 -8.10 3.19 -13.48
C LYS A 285 -9.33 3.51 -14.33
N SER A 286 -10.20 2.52 -14.52
CA SER A 286 -11.49 2.69 -15.19
C SER A 286 -12.58 3.24 -14.28
N GLY A 287 -12.36 3.26 -12.96
CA GLY A 287 -13.30 3.78 -11.97
C GLY A 287 -13.37 5.29 -11.94
N LYS A 288 -14.18 5.82 -11.01
CA LYS A 288 -14.27 7.25 -10.72
C LYS A 288 -13.22 7.65 -9.70
N ALA A 289 -12.66 8.86 -9.86
CA ALA A 289 -11.94 9.55 -8.81
C ALA A 289 -12.89 10.14 -7.76
N ASP A 290 -12.37 10.75 -6.70
CA ASP A 290 -13.18 11.45 -5.72
C ASP A 290 -13.60 12.82 -6.27
N GLU A 291 -14.91 13.06 -6.29
CA GLU A 291 -15.49 14.30 -6.75
C GLU A 291 -15.94 15.14 -5.55
N TYR A 292 -15.25 16.25 -5.31
CA TYR A 292 -15.62 17.18 -4.22
C TYR A 292 -16.62 18.23 -4.72
N ALA A 293 -17.88 18.08 -4.34
CA ALA A 293 -19.01 18.94 -4.75
C ALA A 293 -18.78 20.45 -4.48
N ILE A 294 -17.99 20.82 -3.46
CA ILE A 294 -17.76 22.21 -3.06
C ILE A 294 -16.80 22.97 -3.99
N ARG A 295 -15.98 22.27 -4.77
CA ARG A 295 -14.93 22.89 -5.60
C ARG A 295 -14.94 22.43 -7.06
N GLY A 296 -15.78 21.51 -7.44
CA GLY A 296 -15.74 20.87 -8.77
C GLY A 296 -14.41 20.20 -9.09
N LYS A 297 -13.58 19.92 -8.05
CA LYS A 297 -12.25 19.37 -8.20
C LYS A 297 -12.31 17.85 -8.07
N VAL A 298 -11.79 17.19 -9.08
CA VAL A 298 -11.61 15.74 -9.08
C VAL A 298 -10.23 15.42 -8.50
N GLU A 299 -10.16 14.57 -7.51
CA GLU A 299 -8.91 14.13 -6.89
C GLU A 299 -8.77 12.61 -6.92
N PRO A 300 -7.56 12.08 -7.14
CA PRO A 300 -7.30 10.66 -7.03
C PRO A 300 -7.63 10.11 -5.66
N LYS A 301 -8.20 8.90 -5.61
CA LYS A 301 -8.46 8.17 -4.36
C LYS A 301 -7.17 7.84 -3.63
N GLU A 302 -7.24 7.75 -2.30
CA GLU A 302 -6.08 7.50 -1.45
C GLU A 302 -5.38 6.19 -1.80
N ASN A 303 -6.11 5.09 -1.99
CA ASN A 303 -5.56 3.80 -2.41
C ASN A 303 -4.80 3.87 -3.74
N ASN A 304 -5.31 4.62 -4.73
CA ASN A 304 -4.65 4.77 -6.01
C ASN A 304 -3.38 5.63 -5.90
N LYS A 305 -3.38 6.68 -5.05
CA LYS A 305 -2.17 7.45 -4.71
C LYS A 305 -1.11 6.57 -4.05
N VAL A 306 -1.52 5.72 -3.12
CA VAL A 306 -0.65 4.76 -2.44
C VAL A 306 -0.02 3.78 -3.43
N GLN A 307 -0.80 3.23 -4.36
CA GLN A 307 -0.29 2.34 -5.40
C GLN A 307 0.83 2.99 -6.22
N MET A 308 0.64 4.24 -6.62
CA MET A 308 1.66 5.03 -7.34
C MET A 308 2.95 5.20 -6.53
N LEU A 309 2.82 5.54 -5.23
CA LEU A 309 3.96 5.71 -4.35
C LEU A 309 4.75 4.41 -4.17
N LEU A 310 4.07 3.27 -4.09
CA LEU A 310 4.71 1.97 -3.99
C LEU A 310 5.50 1.63 -5.25
N TYR A 311 4.98 1.90 -6.44
CA TYR A 311 5.73 1.69 -7.68
C TYR A 311 6.95 2.61 -7.77
N GLN A 312 6.86 3.88 -7.34
CA GLN A 312 8.04 4.74 -7.24
C GLN A 312 9.09 4.18 -6.28
N ALA A 313 8.67 3.64 -5.13
CA ALA A 313 9.57 2.99 -4.18
C ALA A 313 10.19 1.70 -4.77
N VAL A 314 9.41 0.89 -5.47
CA VAL A 314 9.91 -0.31 -6.15
C VAL A 314 10.97 0.05 -7.18
N LEU A 315 10.75 1.05 -8.02
CA LEU A 315 11.75 1.50 -9.00
C LEU A 315 13.04 2.00 -8.32
N GLN A 316 12.92 2.67 -7.19
CA GLN A 316 14.09 3.10 -6.43
C GLN A 316 14.87 1.91 -5.86
N TYR A 317 14.22 0.98 -5.19
CA TYR A 317 14.90 -0.09 -4.46
C TYR A 317 15.31 -1.28 -5.34
N SER A 318 14.55 -1.57 -6.41
CA SER A 318 14.89 -2.65 -7.35
C SER A 318 15.79 -2.19 -8.49
N MET A 319 15.51 -1.00 -9.06
CA MET A 319 16.19 -0.52 -10.27
C MET A 319 17.21 0.60 -10.00
N GLY A 320 17.32 1.09 -8.76
CA GLY A 320 18.23 2.16 -8.40
C GLY A 320 17.84 3.54 -8.93
N MET A 321 16.60 3.70 -9.41
CA MET A 321 16.10 4.97 -9.93
C MET A 321 15.92 5.99 -8.79
N ASP A 322 16.34 7.23 -9.01
CA ASP A 322 16.01 8.31 -8.06
C ASP A 322 14.52 8.66 -8.20
N HIS A 323 13.73 8.36 -7.16
CA HIS A 323 12.28 8.63 -7.13
C HIS A 323 11.92 10.08 -7.46
N ARG A 324 12.82 11.05 -7.22
CA ARG A 324 12.61 12.46 -7.56
C ARG A 324 12.66 12.75 -9.05
N LYS A 325 13.28 11.84 -9.81
CA LYS A 325 13.42 11.93 -11.26
C LYS A 325 12.37 11.11 -12.00
N VAL A 326 11.73 10.15 -11.32
CA VAL A 326 10.68 9.32 -11.92
C VAL A 326 9.34 10.05 -11.83
N LYS A 327 8.77 10.38 -13.00
CA LYS A 327 7.43 10.96 -13.10
C LYS A 327 6.38 9.85 -13.03
N ALA A 328 5.47 9.93 -12.10
CA ALA A 328 4.41 8.95 -11.91
C ALA A 328 3.05 9.58 -12.16
N TYR A 329 2.25 8.96 -13.00
CA TYR A 329 0.95 9.47 -13.39
C TYR A 329 -0.16 8.46 -13.15
N LEU A 330 -1.32 8.95 -12.75
CA LEU A 330 -2.54 8.18 -12.63
C LEU A 330 -3.52 8.63 -13.72
N LEU A 331 -3.93 7.69 -14.57
CA LEU A 331 -4.93 7.91 -15.61
C LEU A 331 -6.28 7.34 -15.16
N TYR A 332 -7.25 8.20 -14.92
CA TYR A 332 -8.63 7.77 -14.83
C TYR A 332 -9.25 7.84 -16.23
N THR A 333 -9.56 6.71 -16.83
CA THR A 333 -10.06 6.68 -18.20
C THR A 333 -11.50 7.23 -18.37
N ARG A 334 -12.17 7.55 -17.25
CA ARG A 334 -13.40 8.37 -17.27
C ARG A 334 -13.13 9.85 -17.54
N TYR A 335 -11.90 10.31 -17.47
CA TYR A 335 -11.47 11.69 -17.68
C TYR A 335 -10.18 11.67 -18.50
N PRO A 336 -10.02 12.49 -19.55
CA PRO A 336 -8.80 12.49 -20.37
C PRO A 336 -7.67 13.26 -19.66
N LEU A 337 -7.39 12.93 -18.39
CA LEU A 337 -6.46 13.67 -17.54
C LEU A 337 -5.48 12.73 -16.85
N LEU A 338 -4.22 13.09 -16.90
CA LEU A 338 -3.13 12.48 -16.13
C LEU A 338 -2.91 13.24 -14.83
N TYR A 339 -3.04 12.56 -13.71
CA TYR A 339 -2.81 13.12 -12.38
C TYR A 339 -1.37 12.79 -11.92
N PRO A 340 -0.49 13.80 -11.75
CA PRO A 340 0.86 13.55 -11.28
C PRO A 340 0.86 13.12 -9.82
N SER A 341 1.63 12.10 -9.49
CA SER A 341 1.93 11.70 -8.13
C SER A 341 3.07 12.55 -7.55
N ARG A 342 2.96 12.86 -6.26
CA ARG A 342 4.04 13.52 -5.50
C ARG A 342 4.66 12.52 -4.53
N PRO A 343 5.96 12.28 -4.60
CA PRO A 343 6.64 11.38 -3.68
C PRO A 343 6.39 11.77 -2.21
N SER A 344 6.08 10.76 -1.37
CA SER A 344 5.88 10.94 0.06
C SER A 344 6.44 9.73 0.80
N TRP A 345 7.68 9.83 1.27
CA TRP A 345 8.34 8.72 1.96
C TRP A 345 7.68 8.37 3.30
N ALA A 346 7.15 9.34 4.02
CA ALA A 346 6.39 9.08 5.23
C ALA A 346 5.16 8.19 4.94
N MET A 347 4.47 8.44 3.80
CA MET A 347 3.37 7.58 3.38
C MET A 347 3.88 6.19 2.97
N VAL A 348 4.98 6.09 2.24
CA VAL A 348 5.56 4.78 1.88
C VAL A 348 5.92 3.99 3.14
N ARG A 349 6.55 4.61 4.17
CA ARG A 349 6.83 3.95 5.44
C ARG A 349 5.57 3.44 6.13
N ARG A 350 4.49 4.23 6.18
CA ARG A 350 3.18 3.77 6.72
C ARG A 350 2.63 2.56 5.97
N VAL A 351 2.80 2.54 4.64
CA VAL A 351 2.34 1.40 3.82
C VAL A 351 3.17 0.16 4.11
N ILE A 352 4.48 0.32 4.27
CA ILE A 352 5.37 -0.80 4.63
C ILE A 352 5.11 -1.27 6.07
N ASP A 353 4.79 -0.38 7.01
CA ASP A 353 4.34 -0.79 8.34
C ASP A 353 3.05 -1.63 8.26
N LEU A 354 2.07 -1.19 7.47
CA LEU A 354 0.86 -1.98 7.24
C LEU A 354 1.17 -3.35 6.61
N ARG A 355 2.07 -3.39 5.62
CA ARG A 355 2.55 -4.63 5.02
C ARG A 355 3.18 -5.56 6.07
N ASN A 356 4.00 -5.04 6.95
CA ASN A 356 4.64 -5.81 8.02
C ASN A 356 3.62 -6.37 9.01
N ARG A 357 2.60 -5.60 9.36
CA ARG A 357 1.50 -6.03 10.23
C ARG A 357 0.69 -7.17 9.60
N ILE A 358 0.42 -7.10 8.29
CA ILE A 358 -0.22 -8.19 7.54
C ILE A 358 0.63 -9.47 7.62
N VAL A 359 1.93 -9.35 7.39
CA VAL A 359 2.86 -10.50 7.45
C VAL A 359 2.93 -11.08 8.87
N ALA A 360 2.94 -10.23 9.89
CA ALA A 360 2.91 -10.68 11.28
C ALA A 360 1.61 -11.44 11.63
N ASP A 361 0.46 -10.98 11.12
CA ASP A 361 -0.81 -11.68 11.29
C ASP A 361 -0.83 -13.04 10.57
N GLU A 362 -0.33 -13.11 9.33
CA GLU A 362 -0.17 -14.37 8.58
C GLU A 362 0.77 -15.34 9.32
N TYR A 363 1.90 -14.85 9.81
CA TYR A 363 2.83 -15.64 10.61
C TYR A 363 2.17 -16.14 11.89
N GLY A 364 1.45 -15.29 12.61
CA GLY A 364 0.76 -15.67 13.84
C GLY A 364 -0.26 -16.78 13.61
N ILE A 365 -1.04 -16.73 12.55
CA ILE A 365 -2.01 -17.76 12.17
C ILE A 365 -1.27 -19.08 11.87
N GLN A 366 -0.18 -19.03 11.10
CA GLN A 366 0.64 -20.19 10.76
C GLN A 366 1.34 -20.80 11.99
N LEU A 367 1.95 -19.95 12.84
CA LEU A 367 2.69 -20.39 14.04
C LEU A 367 1.77 -21.07 15.05
N HIS A 368 0.67 -20.43 15.39
CA HIS A 368 -0.26 -20.98 16.37
C HIS A 368 -0.97 -22.23 15.86
N ASN A 369 -1.21 -22.30 14.56
CA ASN A 369 -1.94 -23.40 13.89
C ASN A 369 -3.14 -23.88 14.71
N ASN A 370 -3.87 -22.92 15.29
CA ASN A 370 -4.95 -23.14 16.22
C ASN A 370 -6.23 -22.47 15.71
N PRO A 371 -7.33 -23.24 15.53
CA PRO A 371 -8.62 -22.70 15.11
C PRO A 371 -9.13 -21.55 15.98
N GLU A 372 -8.87 -21.57 17.28
CA GLU A 372 -9.33 -20.51 18.20
C GLU A 372 -8.57 -19.18 17.97
N TYR A 373 -7.26 -19.26 17.69
CA TYR A 373 -6.48 -18.07 17.33
C TYR A 373 -6.99 -17.45 16.03
N THR A 374 -7.19 -18.28 15.01
CA THR A 374 -7.74 -17.86 13.73
C THR A 374 -9.13 -17.27 13.87
N ALA A 375 -9.99 -17.89 14.69
CA ALA A 375 -11.33 -17.35 14.97
C ALA A 375 -11.26 -15.93 15.52
N ARG A 376 -10.43 -15.67 16.54
CA ARG A 376 -10.23 -14.32 17.08
C ARG A 376 -9.78 -13.32 16.02
N LYS A 377 -8.78 -13.70 15.22
CA LYS A 377 -8.26 -12.81 14.14
C LYS A 377 -9.33 -12.48 13.11
N LEU A 378 -10.16 -13.42 12.72
CA LEU A 378 -11.25 -13.17 11.78
C LEU A 378 -12.43 -12.42 12.41
N GLU A 379 -12.71 -12.60 13.68
CA GLU A 379 -13.73 -11.83 14.42
C GLU A 379 -13.32 -10.37 14.65
N GLU A 380 -12.02 -10.07 14.70
CA GLU A 380 -11.47 -8.69 14.72
C GLU A 380 -11.78 -7.92 13.44
N ILE A 381 -12.11 -8.62 12.32
CA ILE A 381 -12.49 -7.98 11.06
C ILE A 381 -13.96 -7.54 11.11
N ASN A 382 -14.25 -6.50 11.85
CA ASN A 382 -15.59 -5.96 12.04
C ASN A 382 -15.63 -4.44 11.87
N ALA A 383 -16.83 -3.88 11.75
CA ALA A 383 -17.04 -2.46 11.46
C ALA A 383 -16.47 -1.52 12.54
N SER A 384 -16.41 -1.95 13.80
CA SER A 384 -15.84 -1.12 14.88
C SER A 384 -14.32 -1.08 14.84
N THR A 385 -13.69 -2.20 14.51
CA THR A 385 -12.23 -2.31 14.43
C THR A 385 -11.69 -1.65 13.15
N LEU A 386 -12.34 -1.90 12.01
CA LEU A 386 -11.86 -1.40 10.72
C LEU A 386 -12.09 0.10 10.53
N ASN A 387 -13.10 0.67 11.19
CA ASN A 387 -13.43 2.09 11.09
C ASN A 387 -12.57 2.96 12.01
N GLU A 388 -11.27 2.93 11.81
CA GLU A 388 -10.29 3.68 12.63
C GLU A 388 -10.52 5.20 12.59
N ARG A 389 -11.07 5.71 11.49
CA ARG A 389 -11.38 7.15 11.31
C ARG A 389 -12.72 7.57 11.89
N GLY A 390 -13.51 6.63 12.43
CA GLY A 390 -14.82 6.91 13.02
C GLY A 390 -15.82 7.51 12.03
N LEU A 391 -15.81 7.06 10.78
CA LEU A 391 -16.75 7.52 9.75
C LEU A 391 -18.19 7.23 10.17
N ARG A 392 -19.06 8.18 9.87
CA ARG A 392 -20.51 8.12 10.17
C ARG A 392 -21.29 8.68 8.98
N GLY A 393 -22.60 8.42 8.98
CA GLY A 393 -23.52 8.97 8.02
C GLY A 393 -23.79 8.04 6.83
N ARG A 394 -24.60 8.54 5.88
CA ARG A 394 -25.20 7.73 4.81
C ARG A 394 -24.16 6.99 3.95
N PHE A 395 -23.02 7.61 3.63
CA PHE A 395 -21.99 7.00 2.79
C PHE A 395 -21.39 5.77 3.48
N TRP A 396 -21.04 5.88 4.77
CA TRP A 396 -20.56 4.76 5.58
C TRP A 396 -21.59 3.64 5.67
N GLU A 397 -22.82 3.96 6.07
CA GLU A 397 -23.87 2.96 6.30
C GLU A 397 -24.35 2.28 5.02
N THR A 398 -24.30 2.96 3.87
CA THR A 398 -24.83 2.43 2.61
C THR A 398 -23.80 1.69 1.77
N TYR A 399 -22.54 2.14 1.79
CA TYR A 399 -21.54 1.65 0.82
C TYR A 399 -20.33 0.98 1.47
N LEU A 400 -19.82 1.48 2.58
CA LEU A 400 -18.54 1.02 3.13
C LEU A 400 -18.72 -0.07 4.19
N ARG A 401 -19.70 0.05 5.06
CA ARG A 401 -19.98 -0.90 6.14
C ARG A 401 -20.60 -2.23 5.70
N PRO A 402 -21.55 -2.28 4.74
CA PRO A 402 -22.24 -3.52 4.41
C PRO A 402 -21.37 -4.70 3.97
N PRO A 403 -20.26 -4.53 3.24
CA PRO A 403 -19.35 -5.65 2.95
C PRO A 403 -18.73 -6.27 4.21
N ILE A 404 -18.41 -5.44 5.21
CA ILE A 404 -17.84 -5.86 6.49
C ILE A 404 -18.89 -6.64 7.29
N ASP A 405 -20.09 -6.08 7.44
CA ASP A 405 -21.18 -6.71 8.17
C ASP A 405 -21.58 -8.05 7.53
N ARG A 406 -21.68 -8.13 6.19
CA ARG A 406 -21.97 -9.38 5.48
C ARG A 406 -20.93 -10.47 5.75
N PHE A 407 -19.66 -10.13 5.86
CA PHE A 407 -18.62 -11.09 6.22
C PHE A 407 -18.87 -11.65 7.62
N GLN A 408 -19.09 -10.79 8.61
CA GLN A 408 -19.36 -11.19 9.98
C GLN A 408 -20.67 -11.98 10.12
N GLU A 409 -21.74 -11.57 9.47
CA GLU A 409 -23.00 -12.30 9.45
C GLU A 409 -22.84 -13.73 8.90
N LYS A 410 -22.11 -13.90 7.79
CA LYS A 410 -21.84 -15.22 7.23
C LYS A 410 -21.05 -16.08 8.21
N LEU A 411 -19.99 -15.50 8.82
CA LEU A 411 -19.17 -16.22 9.79
C LEU A 411 -19.97 -16.64 11.03
N GLN A 412 -20.86 -15.77 11.52
CA GLN A 412 -21.71 -16.05 12.68
C GLN A 412 -22.77 -17.12 12.40
N ARG A 413 -23.29 -17.19 11.18
CA ARG A 413 -24.32 -18.19 10.76
C ARG A 413 -23.78 -19.60 10.60
N LEU A 414 -22.47 -19.80 10.54
CA LEU A 414 -21.87 -21.13 10.47
C LEU A 414 -22.16 -21.92 11.75
N SER A 415 -22.55 -23.19 11.59
CA SER A 415 -22.62 -24.14 12.70
C SER A 415 -21.25 -24.39 13.32
N ALA A 416 -21.20 -25.01 14.51
CA ALA A 416 -19.92 -25.29 15.18
C ALA A 416 -18.99 -26.18 14.33
N ILE A 417 -19.56 -27.17 13.61
CA ILE A 417 -18.80 -28.06 12.71
C ILE A 417 -18.26 -27.27 11.52
N GLU A 418 -19.07 -26.43 10.89
CA GLU A 418 -18.64 -25.61 9.75
C GLU A 418 -17.57 -24.62 10.14
N LYS A 419 -17.68 -23.98 11.31
CA LYS A 419 -16.62 -23.09 11.85
C LYS A 419 -15.33 -23.85 12.07
N SER A 420 -15.38 -25.00 12.73
CA SER A 420 -14.20 -25.82 12.99
C SER A 420 -13.52 -26.24 11.69
N TYR A 421 -14.28 -26.69 10.71
CA TYR A 421 -13.77 -27.04 9.39
C TYR A 421 -13.16 -25.84 8.67
N PHE A 422 -13.88 -24.70 8.64
CA PHE A 422 -13.42 -23.48 7.99
C PHE A 422 -12.10 -22.98 8.56
N TYR A 423 -11.98 -22.89 9.89
CA TYR A 423 -10.76 -22.45 10.53
C TYR A 423 -9.58 -23.42 10.34
N ALA A 424 -9.84 -24.72 10.35
CA ALA A 424 -8.80 -25.72 10.09
C ALA A 424 -8.25 -25.61 8.65
N VAL A 425 -9.15 -25.48 7.67
CA VAL A 425 -8.76 -25.29 6.26
C VAL A 425 -8.04 -23.93 6.07
N TYR A 426 -8.53 -22.89 6.71
CA TYR A 426 -7.88 -21.57 6.63
C TYR A 426 -6.47 -21.60 7.22
N ASN A 427 -6.28 -22.22 8.38
CA ASN A 427 -4.95 -22.42 8.97
C ASN A 427 -4.02 -23.20 8.06
N PHE A 428 -4.51 -24.29 7.48
CA PHE A 428 -3.75 -25.09 6.53
C PHE A 428 -3.30 -24.26 5.32
N LEU A 429 -4.23 -23.55 4.70
CA LEU A 429 -3.94 -22.71 3.53
C LEU A 429 -2.95 -21.57 3.87
N THR A 430 -3.10 -20.93 5.04
CA THR A 430 -2.18 -19.88 5.50
C THR A 430 -0.79 -20.43 5.74
N LYS A 431 -0.69 -21.61 6.37
CA LYS A 431 0.59 -22.30 6.57
C LYS A 431 1.27 -22.62 5.24
N GLU A 432 0.56 -23.25 4.31
CA GLU A 432 1.09 -23.58 2.99
C GLU A 432 1.53 -22.34 2.23
N LEU A 433 0.71 -21.28 2.26
CA LEU A 433 1.05 -20.01 1.61
C LEU A 433 2.29 -19.36 2.24
N TYR A 434 2.36 -19.34 3.58
CA TYR A 434 3.50 -18.76 4.29
C TYR A 434 4.78 -19.54 3.97
N THR A 435 4.74 -20.87 4.08
CA THR A 435 5.89 -21.74 3.79
C THR A 435 6.34 -21.62 2.33
N SER A 436 5.38 -21.53 1.38
CA SER A 436 5.73 -21.37 -0.04
C SER A 436 6.41 -20.04 -0.36
N LYS A 437 6.13 -18.99 0.41
CA LYS A 437 6.71 -17.65 0.19
C LYS A 437 8.01 -17.42 0.97
N SER A 438 8.08 -17.90 2.22
CA SER A 438 9.18 -17.61 3.15
C SER A 438 10.11 -18.79 3.40
N GLY A 439 9.80 -19.96 2.84
CA GLY A 439 10.51 -21.18 3.16
C GLY A 439 10.06 -21.80 4.49
N ASP A 440 10.76 -22.84 4.96
CA ASP A 440 10.45 -23.52 6.20
C ASP A 440 10.65 -22.61 7.43
N VAL A 441 9.80 -22.75 8.43
CA VAL A 441 9.76 -21.82 9.57
C VAL A 441 10.98 -21.99 10.49
N ASP A 442 11.62 -23.14 10.46
CA ASP A 442 12.81 -23.40 11.24
C ASP A 442 14.00 -22.58 10.71
N TYR A 443 14.58 -21.77 11.60
CA TYR A 443 15.69 -20.88 11.30
C TYR A 443 16.85 -21.57 10.55
N GLU A 444 17.17 -22.83 10.90
CA GLU A 444 18.21 -23.62 10.25
C GLU A 444 17.82 -24.11 8.84
N GLY A 445 16.54 -24.22 8.54
CA GLY A 445 16.03 -24.65 7.23
C GLY A 445 15.67 -23.52 6.28
N ARG A 446 15.71 -22.26 6.73
CA ARG A 446 15.44 -21.08 5.89
C ARG A 446 16.60 -20.80 4.93
N THR A 447 16.68 -21.57 3.91
CA THR A 447 17.47 -21.21 2.74
C THR A 447 16.64 -20.26 1.90
N GLY A 448 16.78 -18.96 2.09
CA GLY A 448 16.21 -17.87 1.30
C GLY A 448 15.49 -18.26 0.00
N ALA A 449 14.47 -19.07 0.11
CA ALA A 449 13.66 -19.50 -0.99
C ALA A 449 12.58 -18.46 -1.20
N ALA A 450 12.96 -17.31 -1.69
CA ALA A 450 12.10 -16.59 -2.59
C ALA A 450 11.95 -17.53 -3.80
N SER A 451 11.08 -18.48 -3.67
CA SER A 451 10.75 -19.31 -4.82
C SER A 451 10.02 -18.41 -5.80
N LEU A 452 10.56 -18.33 -6.92
CA LEU A 452 10.04 -17.88 -8.19
C LEU A 452 8.52 -18.06 -8.37
#